data_9436dd0167adb976930423d17875d05b
#
_entry.id   9436dd0167adb976930423d17875d05b
#
_cell.length_a   1.000
_cell.length_b   1.000
_cell.length_c   1.000
_cell.angle_alpha   90.00
_cell.angle_beta   90.00
_cell.angle_gamma   90.00
#
_symmetry.space_group_name_H-M   'P 1'
#
loop_
_entity.id
_entity.type
_entity.pdbx_description
1 polymer ?
#
loop_
_entity_poly.entity_id
_entity_poly.type
_entity_poly.pdbx_seq_one_letter_code
_entity_poly.pdbx_strand_id
1 'polypeptide(L)'
;FRSLIGGFLDQQPTTGHGLPPFITEDMMEAFFAVQEESGIPVSTGVAQLIAESGFGLYGPGGDNGQGLSQLAYEYKNLFGIKYFSGDQYAIGGVDLSTGEETGNGNTTITAAFSVYPDYGACIRQRGWMLSREPYASKVSPYLNKNDKNYTKEAARGFVNGIRAAGWATDSSYVEKCVQHMDNYNLYRFDNMTYEEYQKSGGGNYDGTVTPLMQSIVDHAAKNQGIYPCTPDMCAQWVTGIYQAAGAPTIPYGNAIDMWNNYKNTGNTSMENIPPGAIVCGSGYGTMGSIYGHVGIYLGNGMVEIGRASC
;
A
#
# COMPACT_ATOMS: atom_id res chain seq x y z
N PHE A 1 -27.64 10.15 9.48
CA PHE A 1 -26.67 9.67 8.47
C PHE A 1 -25.29 9.69 9.09
N ARG A 2 -24.73 8.54 9.43
CA ARG A 2 -23.30 8.40 9.65
C ARG A 2 -22.77 7.78 8.36
N SER A 3 -22.19 8.57 7.49
CA SER A 3 -21.45 8.07 6.34
C SER A 3 -20.00 7.85 6.75
N LEU A 4 -19.49 6.67 6.50
CA LEU A 4 -18.07 6.40 6.58
C LEU A 4 -17.49 6.52 5.18
N ILE A 5 -16.47 7.31 5.08
CA ILE A 5 -15.71 7.43 3.86
C ILE A 5 -14.42 6.70 4.10
N GLY A 6 -14.34 5.51 3.56
CA GLY A 6 -13.07 4.87 3.36
C GLY A 6 -12.40 5.52 2.16
N GLY A 7 -11.35 6.27 2.39
CA GLY A 7 -10.55 6.84 1.33
C GLY A 7 -9.68 5.78 0.72
N PHE A 8 -10.21 5.02 -0.28
CA PHE A 8 -9.47 3.86 -0.69
C PHE A 8 -9.37 3.68 -2.15
N LEU A 9 -8.40 4.23 -2.56
CA LEU A 9 -7.75 3.87 -3.78
C LEU A 9 -6.97 2.61 -3.66
N ASP A 10 -6.58 2.36 -2.44
CA ASP A 10 -5.85 1.20 -2.06
C ASP A 10 -6.46 0.62 -0.86
N GLN A 11 -7.53 0.09 -0.92
CA GLN A 11 -7.98 -0.90 -0.12
C GLN A 11 -7.42 -1.13 1.23
N GLN A 12 -7.86 -0.60 2.24
CA GLN A 12 -7.59 -0.84 3.65
C GLN A 12 -6.29 -0.24 4.17
N PRO A 13 -6.19 1.08 4.28
CA PRO A 13 -5.20 1.61 5.18
C PRO A 13 -5.56 1.18 6.60
N THR A 14 -4.72 0.42 7.23
CA THR A 14 -4.75 0.23 8.68
C THR A 14 -4.44 1.53 9.40
N THR A 15 -3.77 2.45 8.71
CA THR A 15 -3.26 3.72 9.25
C THR A 15 -4.09 4.95 8.88
N GLY A 16 -5.13 4.82 8.08
CA GLY A 16 -5.87 5.99 7.56
C GLY A 16 -5.12 6.81 6.50
N HIS A 17 -3.98 6.33 6.02
CA HIS A 17 -3.12 7.01 5.04
C HIS A 17 -3.22 6.46 3.62
N GLY A 18 -4.22 5.67 3.29
CA GLY A 18 -4.34 5.05 1.96
C GLY A 18 -3.25 4.02 1.66
N LEU A 19 -2.72 3.34 2.66
CA LEU A 19 -1.71 2.29 2.53
C LEU A 19 -2.33 0.89 2.68
N PRO A 20 -1.72 -0.14 2.08
CA PRO A 20 -2.15 -1.52 2.30
C PRO A 20 -2.24 -1.91 3.78
N PRO A 21 -3.17 -2.81 4.16
CA PRO A 21 -3.44 -3.15 5.57
C PRO A 21 -2.24 -3.72 6.32
N PHE A 22 -1.30 -4.29 5.60
CA PHE A 22 -0.07 -4.83 6.19
C PHE A 22 1.01 -3.77 6.47
N ILE A 23 0.82 -2.52 6.02
CA ILE A 23 1.72 -1.40 6.38
C ILE A 23 1.24 -0.83 7.71
N THR A 24 2.02 -1.04 8.76
CA THR A 24 1.68 -0.65 10.13
C THR A 24 2.32 0.68 10.52
N GLU A 25 1.79 1.32 11.58
CA GLU A 25 2.32 2.60 12.07
C GLU A 25 3.79 2.51 12.50
N ASP A 26 4.18 1.42 13.16
CA ASP A 26 5.57 1.18 13.55
C ASP A 26 6.52 1.02 12.35
N MET A 27 6.03 0.45 11.23
CA MET A 27 6.79 0.44 9.97
C MET A 27 6.99 1.85 9.44
N MET A 28 5.92 2.67 9.42
CA MET A 28 6.02 4.04 8.93
C MET A 28 6.93 4.90 9.81
N GLU A 29 6.82 4.79 11.13
CA GLU A 29 7.75 5.44 12.06
C GLU A 29 9.20 5.12 11.74
N ALA A 30 9.50 3.83 11.51
CA ALA A 30 10.85 3.39 11.17
C ALA A 30 11.33 3.92 9.80
N PHE A 31 10.46 4.00 8.79
CA PHE A 31 10.81 4.58 7.49
C PHE A 31 11.12 6.08 7.60
N PHE A 32 10.32 6.82 8.37
CA PHE A 32 10.59 8.24 8.60
C PHE A 32 11.89 8.46 9.39
N ALA A 33 12.16 7.63 10.41
CA ALA A 33 13.41 7.70 11.15
C ALA A 33 14.62 7.45 10.23
N VAL A 34 14.55 6.45 9.34
CA VAL A 34 15.60 6.18 8.36
C VAL A 34 15.76 7.33 7.36
N GLN A 35 14.68 7.98 6.94
CA GLN A 35 14.76 9.17 6.08
C GLN A 35 15.44 10.32 6.81
N GLU A 36 15.08 10.60 8.05
CA GLU A 36 15.70 11.66 8.85
C GLU A 36 17.19 11.43 9.07
N GLU A 37 17.58 10.19 9.39
CA GLU A 37 18.96 9.83 9.69
C GLU A 37 19.87 9.79 8.45
N SER A 38 19.37 9.28 7.33
CA SER A 38 20.19 8.93 6.17
C SER A 38 19.77 9.56 4.86
N GLY A 39 18.62 10.21 4.80
CA GLY A 39 18.04 10.76 3.58
C GLY A 39 17.47 9.70 2.63
N ILE A 40 17.30 8.46 3.07
CA ILE A 40 16.68 7.41 2.26
C ILE A 40 15.17 7.68 2.19
N PRO A 41 14.59 7.87 0.98
CA PRO A 41 13.20 8.31 0.85
C PRO A 41 12.21 7.28 1.38
N VAL A 42 11.19 7.72 2.12
CA VAL A 42 10.10 6.88 2.64
C VAL A 42 9.39 6.15 1.50
N SER A 43 9.07 6.89 0.41
CA SER A 43 8.34 6.33 -0.74
C SER A 43 9.01 5.09 -1.32
N THR A 44 10.33 5.10 -1.42
CA THR A 44 11.11 3.98 -1.99
C THR A 44 11.14 2.78 -1.05
N GLY A 45 11.15 3.02 0.26
CA GLY A 45 11.13 1.97 1.28
C GLY A 45 9.80 1.23 1.31
N VAL A 46 8.71 1.99 1.34
CA VAL A 46 7.35 1.44 1.30
C VAL A 46 7.08 0.71 -0.02
N ALA A 47 7.48 1.29 -1.16
CA ALA A 47 7.32 0.64 -2.47
C ALA A 47 8.08 -0.70 -2.56
N GLN A 48 9.32 -0.76 -2.04
CA GLN A 48 10.07 -2.02 -1.95
C GLN A 48 9.38 -3.04 -1.05
N LEU A 49 8.91 -2.65 0.13
CA LEU A 49 8.17 -3.54 1.03
C LEU A 49 6.97 -4.16 0.31
N ILE A 50 6.18 -3.33 -0.38
CA ILE A 50 5.02 -3.81 -1.14
C ILE A 50 5.44 -4.80 -2.24
N ALA A 51 6.49 -4.48 -2.99
CA ALA A 51 6.99 -5.31 -4.09
C ALA A 51 7.58 -6.65 -3.62
N GLU A 52 8.28 -6.67 -2.47
CA GLU A 52 9.01 -7.83 -1.96
C GLU A 52 8.12 -8.74 -1.09
N SER A 53 7.19 -8.16 -0.34
CA SER A 53 6.48 -8.87 0.73
C SER A 53 4.98 -8.66 0.76
N GLY A 54 4.44 -7.76 -0.06
CA GLY A 54 3.01 -7.45 -0.09
C GLY A 54 2.16 -8.51 -0.77
N PHE A 55 0.85 -8.44 -0.51
CA PHE A 55 -0.18 -9.28 -1.13
C PHE A 55 -0.03 -10.79 -0.86
N GLY A 56 0.52 -11.13 0.30
CA GLY A 56 0.61 -12.48 0.81
C GLY A 56 -0.60 -12.88 1.66
N LEU A 57 -0.49 -14.05 2.27
CA LEU A 57 -1.57 -14.69 3.02
C LEU A 57 -1.45 -14.52 4.54
N TYR A 58 -0.52 -13.70 5.03
CA TYR A 58 -0.22 -13.60 6.45
C TYR A 58 -0.46 -12.19 7.00
N GLY A 59 -0.90 -12.12 8.25
CA GLY A 59 -1.14 -10.85 8.94
C GLY A 59 -2.38 -10.10 8.46
N PRO A 60 -2.46 -8.79 8.72
CA PRO A 60 -3.62 -7.98 8.31
C PRO A 60 -3.88 -8.06 6.80
N GLY A 61 -5.10 -8.39 6.43
CA GLY A 61 -5.50 -8.62 5.04
C GLY A 61 -5.13 -10.00 4.48
N GLY A 62 -4.41 -10.85 5.22
CA GLY A 62 -3.91 -12.14 4.73
C GLY A 62 -5.00 -13.12 4.28
N ASP A 63 -6.16 -13.14 4.94
CA ASP A 63 -7.29 -13.99 4.59
C ASP A 63 -7.78 -13.81 3.15
N ASN A 64 -7.43 -12.68 2.52
CA ASN A 64 -7.83 -12.32 1.17
C ASN A 64 -6.64 -12.12 0.22
N GLY A 65 -5.46 -12.57 0.59
CA GLY A 65 -4.26 -12.33 -0.21
C GLY A 65 -3.78 -10.88 -0.19
N GLN A 66 -4.10 -10.16 0.87
CA GLN A 66 -3.80 -8.74 1.03
C GLN A 66 -2.87 -8.48 2.22
N GLY A 67 -2.26 -9.53 2.71
CA GLY A 67 -1.33 -9.47 3.83
C GLY A 67 0.12 -9.48 3.38
N LEU A 68 0.97 -9.97 4.26
CA LEU A 68 2.40 -10.16 4.02
C LEU A 68 2.73 -11.57 3.52
N SER A 69 3.92 -11.72 2.95
CA SER A 69 4.52 -13.04 2.75
C SER A 69 4.82 -13.71 4.11
N GLN A 70 4.97 -15.04 4.12
CA GLN A 70 5.31 -15.79 5.33
C GLN A 70 6.62 -15.27 5.95
N LEU A 71 7.66 -15.10 5.14
CA LEU A 71 8.97 -14.60 5.59
C LEU A 71 8.84 -13.24 6.31
N ALA A 72 8.07 -12.32 5.73
CA ALA A 72 7.86 -11.01 6.33
C ALA A 72 7.06 -11.07 7.63
N TYR A 73 6.02 -11.90 7.68
CA TYR A 73 5.14 -11.95 8.84
C TYR A 73 5.76 -12.70 10.02
N GLU A 74 6.29 -13.90 9.79
CA GLU A 74 6.81 -14.75 10.87
C GLU A 74 8.20 -14.30 11.35
N TYR A 75 9.07 -13.91 10.41
CA TYR A 75 10.48 -13.60 10.70
C TYR A 75 10.81 -12.10 10.61
N LYS A 76 9.81 -11.26 10.39
CA LYS A 76 9.92 -9.79 10.29
C LYS A 76 10.88 -9.32 9.18
N ASN A 77 11.14 -10.17 8.20
CA ASN A 77 12.03 -9.88 7.08
C ASN A 77 11.25 -9.37 5.87
N LEU A 78 11.08 -8.05 5.80
CA LEU A 78 10.25 -7.36 4.82
C LEU A 78 10.85 -7.31 3.40
N PHE A 79 12.16 -7.55 3.28
CA PHE A 79 12.90 -7.30 2.03
C PHE A 79 13.64 -8.53 1.51
N GLY A 80 13.37 -9.71 2.03
CA GLY A 80 14.06 -10.93 1.61
C GLY A 80 15.57 -10.90 1.89
N ILE A 81 16.01 -10.21 2.93
CA ILE A 81 17.43 -10.06 3.26
C ILE A 81 18.01 -11.42 3.66
N LYS A 82 19.01 -11.88 2.90
CA LYS A 82 19.75 -13.12 3.22
C LYS A 82 20.62 -12.91 4.44
N TYR A 83 20.69 -13.91 5.33
CA TYR A 83 21.46 -13.82 6.56
C TYR A 83 22.98 -13.77 6.26
N PHE A 84 23.66 -12.84 6.91
CA PHE A 84 25.12 -12.71 6.85
C PHE A 84 25.67 -12.22 8.20
N SER A 85 26.92 -12.53 8.48
CA SER A 85 27.55 -12.25 9.79
C SER A 85 27.69 -10.76 10.14
N GLY A 86 27.46 -9.86 9.20
CA GLY A 86 27.52 -8.40 9.38
C GLY A 86 26.15 -7.73 9.53
N ASP A 87 25.07 -8.52 9.62
CA ASP A 87 23.72 -7.97 9.86
C ASP A 87 23.66 -7.34 11.26
N GLN A 88 23.37 -6.03 11.31
CA GLN A 88 23.45 -5.25 12.54
C GLN A 88 22.22 -5.44 13.44
N TYR A 89 21.11 -5.84 12.87
CA TYR A 89 19.79 -5.85 13.54
C TYR A 89 19.16 -7.23 13.61
N ALA A 90 19.72 -8.23 12.90
CA ALA A 90 19.20 -9.59 12.97
C ALA A 90 19.50 -10.25 14.31
N ILE A 91 18.55 -11.05 14.80
CA ILE A 91 18.70 -11.90 15.98
C ILE A 91 19.09 -13.34 15.64
N GLY A 92 19.18 -13.65 14.34
CA GLY A 92 19.57 -14.97 13.82
C GLY A 92 19.23 -15.12 12.35
N GLY A 93 19.33 -16.34 11.85
CA GLY A 93 18.95 -16.72 10.50
C GLY A 93 17.99 -17.93 10.51
N VAL A 94 17.20 -18.04 9.47
CA VAL A 94 16.31 -19.19 9.21
C VAL A 94 16.55 -19.71 7.81
N ASP A 95 16.63 -21.02 7.65
CA ASP A 95 16.77 -21.67 6.35
C ASP A 95 15.38 -21.90 5.75
N LEU A 96 15.13 -21.30 4.60
CA LEU A 96 13.86 -21.45 3.87
C LEU A 96 14.13 -21.86 2.43
N SER A 97 13.22 -22.68 1.90
CA SER A 97 13.20 -23.01 0.48
C SER A 97 12.62 -21.84 -0.32
N THR A 98 13.37 -21.33 -1.27
CA THR A 98 12.95 -20.25 -2.17
C THR A 98 13.15 -20.66 -3.61
N GLY A 99 12.27 -20.20 -4.51
CA GLY A 99 12.45 -20.30 -5.95
C GLY A 99 13.39 -19.20 -6.43
N GLU A 100 14.48 -19.56 -7.10
CA GLU A 100 15.30 -18.58 -7.83
C GLU A 100 15.20 -18.84 -9.34
N GLU A 101 15.00 -17.77 -10.12
CA GLU A 101 15.14 -17.82 -11.57
C GLU A 101 16.62 -17.92 -11.92
N THR A 102 17.00 -19.05 -12.48
CA THR A 102 18.32 -19.23 -13.07
C THR A 102 18.22 -19.22 -14.59
N GLY A 103 19.29 -18.94 -15.31
CA GLY A 103 19.32 -18.99 -16.77
C GLY A 103 18.83 -20.30 -17.39
N ASN A 104 18.60 -21.36 -16.58
CA ASN A 104 18.12 -22.68 -16.98
C ASN A 104 16.70 -23.01 -16.45
N GLY A 105 15.95 -22.01 -15.92
CA GLY A 105 14.61 -22.18 -15.35
C GLY A 105 14.55 -21.97 -13.84
N ASN A 106 13.35 -22.15 -13.26
CA ASN A 106 13.14 -22.00 -11.80
C ASN A 106 13.75 -23.17 -11.06
N THR A 107 14.66 -22.86 -10.15
CA THR A 107 15.29 -23.85 -9.25
C THR A 107 14.91 -23.52 -7.81
N THR A 108 14.48 -24.54 -7.05
CA THR A 108 14.27 -24.38 -5.60
C THR A 108 15.61 -24.52 -4.90
N ILE A 109 16.02 -23.51 -4.17
CA ILE A 109 17.22 -23.53 -3.34
C ILE A 109 16.85 -23.29 -1.88
N THR A 110 17.65 -23.81 -0.97
CA THR A 110 17.59 -23.44 0.45
C THR A 110 18.52 -22.28 0.68
N ALA A 111 18.00 -21.18 1.21
CA ALA A 111 18.77 -19.99 1.57
C ALA A 111 18.50 -19.60 3.02
N ALA A 112 19.55 -19.12 3.71
CA ALA A 112 19.41 -18.55 5.04
C ALA A 112 18.93 -17.10 4.91
N PHE A 113 17.82 -16.77 5.58
CA PHE A 113 17.28 -15.41 5.65
C PHE A 113 17.42 -14.85 7.06
N SER A 114 17.68 -13.55 7.16
CA SER A 114 17.76 -12.86 8.45
C SER A 114 16.42 -12.88 9.17
N VAL A 115 16.47 -13.07 10.49
CA VAL A 115 15.33 -12.98 11.40
C VAL A 115 15.49 -11.72 12.24
N TYR A 116 14.47 -10.88 12.25
CA TYR A 116 14.47 -9.63 12.99
C TYR A 116 13.52 -9.68 14.20
N PRO A 117 13.80 -8.91 15.28
CA PRO A 117 12.92 -8.87 16.45
C PRO A 117 11.60 -8.14 16.15
N ASP A 118 11.63 -7.17 15.25
CA ASP A 118 10.50 -6.36 14.82
C ASP A 118 10.70 -5.83 13.40
N TYR A 119 9.65 -5.22 12.81
CA TYR A 119 9.72 -4.63 11.48
C TYR A 119 10.66 -3.42 11.39
N GLY A 120 10.72 -2.62 12.46
CA GLY A 120 11.62 -1.46 12.52
C GLY A 120 13.09 -1.87 12.42
N ALA A 121 13.49 -2.98 13.03
CA ALA A 121 14.84 -3.54 12.91
C ALA A 121 15.18 -3.90 11.46
N CYS A 122 14.26 -4.55 10.75
CA CYS A 122 14.42 -4.88 9.33
C CYS A 122 14.54 -3.62 8.46
N ILE A 123 13.71 -2.60 8.72
CA ILE A 123 13.72 -1.33 7.98
C ILE A 123 15.05 -0.59 8.23
N ARG A 124 15.53 -0.54 9.47
CA ARG A 124 16.86 0.03 9.80
C ARG A 124 18.00 -0.75 9.14
N GLN A 125 17.92 -2.09 9.10
CA GLN A 125 18.92 -2.91 8.41
C GLN A 125 18.97 -2.57 6.91
N ARG A 126 17.82 -2.43 6.26
CA ARG A 126 17.77 -1.95 4.88
C ARG A 126 18.47 -0.58 4.74
N GLY A 127 18.15 0.37 5.61
CA GLY A 127 18.80 1.68 5.63
C GLY A 127 20.33 1.60 5.79
N TRP A 128 20.78 0.76 6.71
CA TRP A 128 22.20 0.49 6.93
C TRP A 128 22.89 -0.11 5.69
N MET A 129 22.25 -1.04 4.99
CA MET A 129 22.76 -1.63 3.75
C MET A 129 22.88 -0.57 2.64
N LEU A 130 21.83 0.20 2.42
CA LEU A 130 21.77 1.22 1.36
C LEU A 130 22.74 2.39 1.57
N SER A 131 23.19 2.60 2.81
CA SER A 131 24.20 3.60 3.16
C SER A 131 25.65 3.12 2.95
N ARG A 132 25.84 1.92 2.40
CA ARG A 132 27.15 1.29 2.17
C ARG A 132 27.29 0.78 0.74
N GLU A 133 28.55 0.59 0.31
CA GLU A 133 28.80 -0.07 -0.98
C GLU A 133 28.30 -1.52 -0.99
N PRO A 134 27.75 -1.99 -2.10
CA PRO A 134 27.76 -1.35 -3.44
C PRO A 134 26.63 -0.34 -3.69
N TYR A 135 25.74 -0.09 -2.72
CA TYR A 135 24.54 0.75 -2.91
C TYR A 135 24.86 2.23 -2.80
N ALA A 136 25.66 2.63 -1.81
CA ALA A 136 25.87 4.03 -1.46
C ALA A 136 26.26 4.91 -2.66
N SER A 137 27.21 4.48 -3.48
CA SER A 137 27.63 5.22 -4.67
C SER A 137 26.53 5.39 -5.72
N LYS A 138 25.56 4.48 -5.76
CA LYS A 138 24.48 4.48 -6.74
C LYS A 138 23.27 5.30 -6.28
N VAL A 139 23.01 5.36 -4.97
CA VAL A 139 21.84 6.04 -4.42
C VAL A 139 22.13 7.43 -3.87
N SER A 140 23.38 7.74 -3.52
CA SER A 140 23.76 9.05 -2.93
C SER A 140 23.34 10.30 -3.73
N PRO A 141 23.28 10.28 -5.07
CA PRO A 141 22.79 11.44 -5.83
C PRO A 141 21.30 11.72 -5.63
N TYR A 142 20.56 10.74 -5.12
CA TYR A 142 19.09 10.76 -5.01
C TYR A 142 18.61 10.73 -3.55
N LEU A 143 19.48 10.96 -2.58
CA LEU A 143 19.07 11.07 -1.17
C LEU A 143 18.19 12.31 -0.96
N ASN A 144 17.17 12.16 -0.12
CA ASN A 144 16.38 13.27 0.38
C ASN A 144 17.18 13.99 1.49
N LYS A 145 17.71 15.16 1.17
CA LYS A 145 18.51 15.95 2.11
C LYS A 145 17.66 16.84 3.01
N ASN A 146 16.48 16.36 3.43
CA ASN A 146 15.45 17.11 4.17
C ASN A 146 14.95 18.34 3.38
N ASP A 147 14.92 18.22 2.05
CA ASP A 147 14.35 19.22 1.16
C ASP A 147 12.87 18.91 0.94
N LYS A 148 11.99 19.78 1.42
CA LYS A 148 10.54 19.68 1.20
C LYS A 148 10.12 19.76 -0.30
N ASN A 149 11.09 19.90 -1.19
CA ASN A 149 10.93 19.86 -2.64
C ASN A 149 11.49 18.57 -3.26
N TYR A 150 11.60 17.51 -2.50
CA TYR A 150 12.06 16.22 -3.03
C TYR A 150 11.13 15.74 -4.16
N THR A 151 11.71 15.36 -5.30
CA THR A 151 10.93 15.13 -6.52
C THR A 151 10.66 13.65 -6.79
N LYS A 152 9.61 13.37 -7.54
CA LYS A 152 9.31 12.00 -8.03
C LYS A 152 10.46 11.42 -8.84
N GLU A 153 11.13 12.25 -9.64
CA GLU A 153 12.27 11.86 -10.46
C GLU A 153 13.46 11.42 -9.59
N ALA A 154 13.69 12.10 -8.46
CA ALA A 154 14.73 11.71 -7.52
C ALA A 154 14.40 10.36 -6.86
N ALA A 155 13.15 10.14 -6.42
CA ALA A 155 12.71 8.86 -5.87
C ALA A 155 12.84 7.71 -6.87
N ARG A 156 12.47 7.92 -8.13
CA ARG A 156 12.65 6.95 -9.23
C ARG A 156 14.13 6.69 -9.49
N GLY A 157 14.96 7.73 -9.48
CA GLY A 157 16.43 7.63 -9.58
C GLY A 157 17.02 6.78 -8.46
N PHE A 158 16.51 6.93 -7.23
CA PHE A 158 16.92 6.13 -6.08
C PHE A 158 16.64 4.63 -6.29
N VAL A 159 15.43 4.26 -6.73
CA VAL A 159 15.07 2.86 -7.03
C VAL A 159 15.92 2.28 -8.17
N ASN A 160 16.20 3.07 -9.21
CA ASN A 160 17.14 2.69 -10.28
C ASN A 160 18.54 2.40 -9.70
N GLY A 161 19.01 3.24 -8.78
CA GLY A 161 20.30 3.05 -8.09
C GLY A 161 20.34 1.74 -7.29
N ILE A 162 19.29 1.42 -6.56
CA ILE A 162 19.18 0.15 -5.80
C ILE A 162 19.30 -1.06 -6.73
N ARG A 163 18.55 -1.06 -7.84
CA ARG A 163 18.62 -2.14 -8.83
C ARG A 163 19.98 -2.22 -9.49
N ALA A 164 20.54 -1.10 -9.90
CA ALA A 164 21.86 -1.05 -10.53
C ALA A 164 23.01 -1.53 -9.60
N ALA A 165 22.80 -1.42 -8.30
CA ALA A 165 23.72 -1.96 -7.29
C ALA A 165 23.53 -3.46 -7.01
N GLY A 166 22.55 -4.12 -7.66
CA GLY A 166 22.36 -5.57 -7.59
C GLY A 166 21.33 -6.06 -6.57
N TRP A 167 20.43 -5.19 -6.07
CA TRP A 167 19.37 -5.63 -5.15
C TRP A 167 18.45 -6.66 -5.80
N ALA A 168 18.06 -6.44 -7.04
CA ALA A 168 17.19 -7.33 -7.79
C ALA A 168 17.72 -7.58 -9.21
N THR A 169 17.56 -8.80 -9.70
CA THR A 169 17.91 -9.22 -11.07
C THR A 169 16.75 -8.99 -12.05
N ASP A 170 15.52 -8.94 -11.55
CA ASP A 170 14.32 -8.71 -12.36
C ASP A 170 14.39 -7.37 -13.12
N SER A 171 14.24 -7.43 -14.44
CA SER A 171 14.26 -6.25 -15.30
C SER A 171 13.08 -5.30 -15.05
N SER A 172 11.95 -5.82 -14.56
CA SER A 172 10.73 -5.06 -14.25
C SER A 172 10.69 -4.50 -12.82
N TYR A 173 11.73 -4.74 -12.01
CA TYR A 173 11.75 -4.36 -10.59
C TYR A 173 11.50 -2.87 -10.36
N VAL A 174 12.21 -2.02 -11.12
CA VAL A 174 12.04 -0.56 -11.02
C VAL A 174 10.62 -0.14 -11.35
N GLU A 175 10.08 -0.70 -12.45
CA GLU A 175 8.71 -0.43 -12.91
C GLU A 175 7.68 -0.78 -11.83
N LYS A 176 7.82 -1.97 -11.22
CA LYS A 176 6.95 -2.42 -10.11
C LYS A 176 6.99 -1.46 -8.92
N CYS A 177 8.19 -1.07 -8.47
CA CYS A 177 8.33 -0.12 -7.37
C CYS A 177 7.73 1.25 -7.74
N VAL A 178 7.99 1.75 -8.96
CA VAL A 178 7.43 3.02 -9.44
C VAL A 178 5.90 2.95 -9.50
N GLN A 179 5.35 1.85 -9.99
CA GLN A 179 3.90 1.64 -10.01
C GLN A 179 3.29 1.69 -8.61
N HIS A 180 3.93 1.08 -7.62
CA HIS A 180 3.48 1.20 -6.23
C HIS A 180 3.60 2.64 -5.71
N MET A 181 4.70 3.34 -6.00
CA MET A 181 4.83 4.75 -5.63
C MET A 181 3.73 5.62 -6.24
N ASP A 182 3.39 5.39 -7.51
CA ASP A 182 2.34 6.14 -8.21
C ASP A 182 0.94 5.74 -7.69
N ASN A 183 0.63 4.45 -7.57
CA ASN A 183 -0.67 3.95 -7.13
C ASN A 183 -1.03 4.43 -5.73
N TYR A 184 -0.07 4.41 -4.80
CA TYR A 184 -0.26 4.76 -3.40
C TYR A 184 0.14 6.21 -3.08
N ASN A 185 0.45 7.01 -4.10
CA ASN A 185 0.92 8.40 -3.94
C ASN A 185 2.00 8.52 -2.83
N LEU A 186 2.96 7.57 -2.83
CA LEU A 186 3.93 7.47 -1.74
C LEU A 186 4.89 8.66 -1.67
N TYR A 187 5.10 9.36 -2.78
CA TYR A 187 6.00 10.52 -2.86
C TYR A 187 5.65 11.64 -1.87
N ARG A 188 4.37 11.74 -1.46
CA ARG A 188 3.96 12.72 -0.46
C ARG A 188 4.69 12.56 0.86
N PHE A 189 5.05 11.33 1.23
CA PHE A 189 5.76 11.04 2.46
C PHE A 189 7.21 11.52 2.46
N ASP A 190 7.83 11.68 1.29
CA ASP A 190 9.21 12.15 1.19
C ASP A 190 9.36 13.61 1.60
N ASN A 191 8.27 14.38 1.53
CA ASN A 191 8.24 15.83 1.80
C ASN A 191 7.61 16.19 3.15
N MET A 192 7.44 15.22 4.05
CA MET A 192 6.88 15.45 5.38
C MET A 192 7.72 14.81 6.48
N THR A 193 7.53 15.27 7.69
CA THR A 193 8.06 14.66 8.91
C THR A 193 7.10 13.58 9.42
N TYR A 194 7.56 12.71 10.34
CA TYR A 194 6.67 11.74 10.98
C TYR A 194 5.54 12.43 11.77
N GLU A 195 5.80 13.57 12.41
CA GLU A 195 4.76 14.34 13.08
C GLU A 195 3.69 14.87 12.11
N GLU A 196 4.12 15.36 10.93
CA GLU A 196 3.19 15.78 9.87
C GLU A 196 2.39 14.58 9.34
N TYR A 197 3.05 13.42 9.17
CA TYR A 197 2.39 12.16 8.81
C TYR A 197 1.31 11.77 9.84
N GLN A 198 1.65 11.73 11.11
CA GLN A 198 0.67 11.40 12.17
C GLN A 198 -0.53 12.35 12.18
N LYS A 199 -0.31 13.63 11.96
CA LYS A 199 -1.38 14.64 11.86
C LYS A 199 -2.22 14.51 10.59
N SER A 200 -1.64 13.98 9.52
CA SER A 200 -2.35 13.75 8.24
C SER A 200 -3.17 12.46 8.24
N GLY A 201 -3.02 11.62 9.27
CA GLY A 201 -3.81 10.41 9.46
C GLY A 201 -5.28 10.70 9.67
N GLY A 202 -6.13 9.83 9.09
CA GLY A 202 -7.58 10.02 9.10
C GLY A 202 -8.15 10.44 7.75
N GLY A 203 -7.39 10.26 6.66
CA GLY A 203 -7.90 10.41 5.30
C GLY A 203 -7.85 11.84 4.76
N ASN A 204 -6.87 12.63 5.16
CA ASN A 204 -6.64 13.92 4.53
C ASN A 204 -6.09 13.75 3.12
N TYR A 205 -7.02 13.67 2.16
CA TYR A 205 -6.72 13.80 0.74
C TYR A 205 -6.13 15.18 0.47
N ASP A 206 -4.93 15.22 -0.09
CA ASP A 206 -4.17 16.46 -0.35
C ASP A 206 -4.57 17.16 -1.66
N GLY A 207 -5.60 16.64 -2.34
CA GLY A 207 -6.03 17.12 -3.65
C GLY A 207 -5.37 16.41 -4.83
N THR A 208 -4.39 15.54 -4.60
CA THR A 208 -3.70 14.82 -5.68
C THR A 208 -4.52 13.62 -6.16
N VAL A 209 -4.94 13.63 -7.41
CA VAL A 209 -5.63 12.49 -8.05
C VAL A 209 -4.58 11.55 -8.66
N THR A 210 -4.49 10.34 -8.15
CA THR A 210 -3.59 9.32 -8.72
C THR A 210 -4.19 8.70 -10.00
N PRO A 211 -3.38 8.04 -10.86
CA PRO A 211 -3.90 7.32 -12.02
C PRO A 211 -4.93 6.24 -11.66
N LEU A 212 -4.75 5.55 -10.53
CA LEU A 212 -5.71 4.56 -10.05
C LEU A 212 -7.02 5.23 -9.61
N MET A 213 -6.96 6.35 -8.89
CA MET A 213 -8.13 7.18 -8.55
C MET A 213 -8.94 7.53 -9.79
N GLN A 214 -8.26 8.05 -10.77
CA GLN A 214 -8.91 8.43 -12.00
C GLN A 214 -9.51 7.20 -12.72
N SER A 215 -8.79 6.08 -12.74
CA SER A 215 -9.29 4.84 -13.33
C SER A 215 -10.56 4.34 -12.65
N ILE A 216 -10.61 4.34 -11.30
CA ILE A 216 -11.79 3.94 -10.55
C ILE A 216 -12.98 4.87 -10.86
N VAL A 217 -12.75 6.18 -10.83
CA VAL A 217 -13.79 7.18 -11.19
C VAL A 217 -14.30 6.98 -12.60
N ASP A 218 -13.41 6.80 -13.56
CA ASP A 218 -13.78 6.60 -14.97
C ASP A 218 -14.60 5.33 -15.17
N HIS A 219 -14.24 4.23 -14.51
CA HIS A 219 -15.01 2.99 -14.56
C HIS A 219 -16.36 3.14 -13.86
N ALA A 220 -16.43 3.80 -12.71
CA ALA A 220 -17.67 4.09 -12.02
C ALA A 220 -18.61 4.95 -12.88
N ALA A 221 -18.10 6.03 -13.47
CA ALA A 221 -18.88 6.92 -14.32
C ALA A 221 -19.40 6.23 -15.60
N LYS A 222 -18.59 5.35 -16.22
CA LYS A 222 -19.00 4.57 -17.42
C LYS A 222 -20.04 3.50 -17.13
N ASN A 223 -20.08 2.98 -15.91
CA ASN A 223 -20.94 1.87 -15.52
C ASN A 223 -22.14 2.30 -14.69
N GLN A 224 -22.52 3.56 -14.77
CA GLN A 224 -23.74 4.07 -14.15
C GLN A 224 -24.96 3.31 -14.66
N GLY A 225 -25.71 2.73 -13.72
CA GLY A 225 -26.99 2.13 -14.03
C GLY A 225 -26.98 0.83 -14.85
N ILE A 226 -25.86 0.13 -14.96
CA ILE A 226 -25.74 -1.09 -15.79
C ILE A 226 -26.28 -2.35 -15.11
N TYR A 227 -26.37 -2.37 -13.77
CA TYR A 227 -26.81 -3.54 -13.03
C TYR A 227 -28.29 -3.49 -12.66
N PRO A 228 -29.01 -4.62 -12.79
CA PRO A 228 -30.38 -4.68 -12.35
C PRO A 228 -30.50 -4.54 -10.83
N CYS A 229 -31.57 -3.95 -10.38
CA CYS A 229 -31.88 -3.72 -8.96
C CYS A 229 -32.20 -5.04 -8.27
N THR A 230 -31.21 -5.70 -7.72
CA THR A 230 -31.37 -6.83 -6.80
C THR A 230 -30.69 -6.47 -5.46
N PRO A 231 -31.23 -6.94 -4.32
CA PRO A 231 -30.56 -6.79 -3.05
C PRO A 231 -29.09 -7.23 -3.17
N ASP A 232 -28.17 -6.56 -2.48
CA ASP A 232 -26.74 -6.84 -2.42
C ASP A 232 -25.88 -6.44 -3.63
N MET A 233 -26.44 -5.81 -4.66
CA MET A 233 -25.69 -5.48 -5.88
C MET A 233 -24.80 -4.24 -5.73
N CYS A 234 -25.05 -3.35 -4.78
CA CYS A 234 -24.20 -2.15 -4.60
C CYS A 234 -22.76 -2.52 -4.22
N ALA A 235 -22.58 -3.47 -3.32
CA ALA A 235 -21.25 -3.95 -2.94
C ALA A 235 -20.57 -4.71 -4.08
N GLN A 236 -21.32 -5.55 -4.78
CA GLN A 236 -20.82 -6.28 -5.95
C GLN A 236 -20.42 -5.33 -7.08
N TRP A 237 -21.20 -4.26 -7.30
CA TRP A 237 -20.86 -3.23 -8.27
C TRP A 237 -19.54 -2.53 -7.90
N VAL A 238 -19.38 -2.09 -6.63
CA VAL A 238 -18.14 -1.49 -6.14
C VAL A 238 -16.95 -2.44 -6.35
N THR A 239 -17.10 -3.71 -5.95
CA THR A 239 -16.08 -4.75 -6.19
C THR A 239 -15.69 -4.84 -7.67
N GLY A 240 -16.69 -4.90 -8.57
CA GLY A 240 -16.46 -4.97 -10.01
C GLY A 240 -15.76 -3.73 -10.59
N ILE A 241 -16.08 -2.53 -10.10
CA ILE A 241 -15.40 -1.30 -10.53
C ILE A 241 -13.93 -1.31 -10.14
N TYR A 242 -13.61 -1.70 -8.90
CA TYR A 242 -12.22 -1.79 -8.45
C TYR A 242 -11.42 -2.85 -9.22
N GLN A 243 -12.03 -4.01 -9.53
CA GLN A 243 -11.43 -5.02 -10.39
C GLN A 243 -11.15 -4.47 -11.79
N ALA A 244 -12.15 -3.82 -12.41
CA ALA A 244 -12.02 -3.26 -13.74
C ALA A 244 -10.98 -2.14 -13.83
N ALA A 245 -10.84 -1.36 -12.75
CA ALA A 245 -9.84 -0.31 -12.64
C ALA A 245 -8.40 -0.84 -12.44
N GLY A 246 -8.25 -2.15 -12.22
CA GLY A 246 -6.95 -2.76 -11.93
C GLY A 246 -6.44 -2.45 -10.54
N ALA A 247 -7.36 -2.21 -9.59
CA ALA A 247 -6.98 -1.97 -8.21
C ALA A 247 -6.24 -3.21 -7.66
N PRO A 248 -5.11 -3.01 -6.97
CA PRO A 248 -4.32 -4.13 -6.46
C PRO A 248 -5.05 -4.92 -5.37
N THR A 249 -6.02 -4.36 -4.66
CA THR A 249 -6.91 -5.04 -3.73
C THR A 249 -8.35 -4.75 -4.06
N ILE A 250 -9.19 -5.67 -3.83
CA ILE A 250 -10.58 -5.60 -4.23
C ILE A 250 -11.46 -5.58 -2.99
N PRO A 251 -12.30 -4.55 -2.80
CA PRO A 251 -13.26 -4.54 -1.72
C PRO A 251 -14.18 -5.76 -1.83
N TYR A 252 -14.48 -6.40 -0.73
CA TYR A 252 -15.26 -7.64 -0.72
C TYR A 252 -16.33 -7.64 0.37
N GLY A 253 -17.25 -8.61 0.27
CA GLY A 253 -18.38 -8.74 1.16
C GLY A 253 -19.55 -7.85 0.74
N ASN A 254 -20.57 -7.74 1.59
CA ASN A 254 -21.66 -6.80 1.41
C ASN A 254 -21.31 -5.41 2.00
N ALA A 255 -22.19 -4.43 1.92
CA ALA A 255 -21.88 -3.07 2.36
C ALA A 255 -21.55 -2.97 3.86
N ILE A 256 -22.19 -3.78 4.72
CA ILE A 256 -21.86 -3.82 6.15
C ILE A 256 -20.53 -4.49 6.42
N ASP A 257 -20.14 -5.47 5.60
CA ASP A 257 -18.81 -6.09 5.70
C ASP A 257 -17.72 -5.11 5.27
N MET A 258 -17.93 -4.38 4.20
CA MET A 258 -17.03 -3.29 3.80
C MET A 258 -16.93 -2.23 4.90
N TRP A 259 -18.06 -1.83 5.50
CA TRP A 259 -18.03 -0.95 6.68
C TRP A 259 -17.18 -1.52 7.82
N ASN A 260 -17.43 -2.76 8.21
CA ASN A 260 -16.72 -3.38 9.33
C ASN A 260 -15.24 -3.56 9.08
N ASN A 261 -14.88 -3.87 7.84
CA ASN A 261 -13.48 -4.04 7.44
C ASN A 261 -12.72 -2.70 7.46
N TYR A 262 -13.41 -1.59 7.14
CA TYR A 262 -12.77 -0.30 6.88
C TYR A 262 -13.08 0.81 7.89
N LYS A 263 -14.04 0.61 8.79
CA LYS A 263 -14.52 1.65 9.73
C LYS A 263 -13.44 2.26 10.64
N ASN A 264 -12.38 1.48 10.95
CA ASN A 264 -11.28 1.94 11.79
C ASN A 264 -10.14 2.59 10.99
N THR A 265 -10.24 2.57 9.67
CA THR A 265 -9.21 3.02 8.75
C THR A 265 -9.68 4.17 7.88
N GLY A 266 -11.01 4.38 7.84
CA GLY A 266 -11.65 5.41 7.05
C GLY A 266 -11.82 6.72 7.78
N ASN A 267 -12.07 7.77 7.01
CA ASN A 267 -12.49 9.06 7.50
C ASN A 267 -13.99 9.07 7.79
N THR A 268 -14.41 9.60 8.93
CA THR A 268 -15.82 9.81 9.25
C THR A 268 -16.32 11.21 8.86
N SER A 269 -15.45 12.06 8.33
CA SER A 269 -15.77 13.39 7.79
C SER A 269 -16.07 13.32 6.30
N MET A 270 -16.98 14.15 5.82
CA MET A 270 -17.23 14.35 4.39
C MET A 270 -16.24 15.33 3.74
N GLU A 271 -15.32 15.87 4.53
CA GLU A 271 -14.28 16.78 4.06
C GLU A 271 -13.09 16.00 3.48
N ASN A 272 -12.53 16.49 2.38
CA ASN A 272 -11.32 15.95 1.75
C ASN A 272 -11.40 14.45 1.36
N ILE A 273 -12.55 14.03 0.82
CA ILE A 273 -12.70 12.68 0.30
C ILE A 273 -11.94 12.53 -1.02
N PRO A 274 -11.06 11.53 -1.17
CA PRO A 274 -10.42 11.29 -2.45
C PRO A 274 -11.41 10.74 -3.50
N PRO A 275 -11.35 11.19 -4.75
CA PRO A 275 -12.08 10.56 -5.83
C PRO A 275 -11.75 9.07 -5.93
N GLY A 276 -12.74 8.22 -6.19
CA GLY A 276 -12.60 6.78 -6.17
C GLY A 276 -12.79 6.12 -4.79
N ALA A 277 -12.95 6.91 -3.73
CA ALA A 277 -13.19 6.38 -2.38
C ALA A 277 -14.53 5.63 -2.28
N ILE A 278 -14.55 4.60 -1.44
CA ILE A 278 -15.78 3.90 -1.06
C ILE A 278 -16.51 4.74 -0.02
N VAL A 279 -17.79 4.95 -0.25
CA VAL A 279 -18.69 5.62 0.70
C VAL A 279 -19.71 4.60 1.20
N CYS A 280 -19.71 4.34 2.50
CA CYS A 280 -20.67 3.46 3.14
C CYS A 280 -21.70 4.28 3.92
N GLY A 281 -22.98 3.88 3.86
CA GLY A 281 -24.08 4.53 4.59
C GLY A 281 -25.13 3.53 5.02
N SER A 282 -25.97 3.92 5.98
CA SER A 282 -27.19 3.17 6.32
C SER A 282 -28.20 3.33 5.19
N GLY A 283 -28.70 2.21 4.64
CA GLY A 283 -29.71 2.22 3.60
C GLY A 283 -31.13 2.36 4.12
N TYR A 284 -32.05 2.65 3.22
CA TYR A 284 -33.47 2.64 3.46
C TYR A 284 -34.06 1.25 3.16
N GLY A 285 -35.20 0.94 3.80
CA GLY A 285 -35.87 -0.35 3.66
C GLY A 285 -35.23 -1.48 4.48
N THR A 286 -35.87 -2.66 4.45
CA THR A 286 -35.48 -3.79 5.30
C THR A 286 -34.05 -4.26 5.01
N MET A 287 -33.70 -4.40 3.74
CA MET A 287 -32.38 -4.87 3.34
C MET A 287 -31.29 -3.81 3.56
N GLY A 288 -31.57 -2.55 3.24
CA GLY A 288 -30.66 -1.45 3.49
C GLY A 288 -30.38 -1.21 4.98
N SER A 289 -31.35 -1.51 5.85
CA SER A 289 -31.17 -1.43 7.31
C SER A 289 -30.28 -2.56 7.84
N ILE A 290 -30.28 -3.73 7.19
CA ILE A 290 -29.50 -4.91 7.58
C ILE A 290 -28.09 -4.86 6.99
N TYR A 291 -27.97 -4.57 5.69
CA TYR A 291 -26.72 -4.69 4.95
C TYR A 291 -26.03 -3.35 4.61
N GLY A 292 -26.73 -2.23 4.83
CA GLY A 292 -26.26 -0.90 4.48
C GLY A 292 -26.25 -0.62 2.98
N HIS A 293 -25.64 0.49 2.61
CA HIS A 293 -25.37 0.88 1.23
C HIS A 293 -23.91 1.25 1.05
N VAL A 294 -23.38 1.04 -0.16
CA VAL A 294 -22.03 1.42 -0.52
C VAL A 294 -21.99 2.01 -1.93
N GLY A 295 -21.14 2.99 -2.13
CA GLY A 295 -20.93 3.65 -3.42
C GLY A 295 -19.48 4.12 -3.57
N ILE A 296 -19.19 4.76 -4.70
CA ILE A 296 -17.87 5.32 -5.03
C ILE A 296 -18.00 6.84 -5.14
N TYR A 297 -17.13 7.57 -4.46
CA TYR A 297 -17.06 9.02 -4.57
C TYR A 297 -16.38 9.42 -5.88
N LEU A 298 -17.09 10.19 -6.69
CA LEU A 298 -16.59 10.65 -7.99
C LEU A 298 -15.83 11.98 -7.94
N GLY A 299 -15.80 12.63 -6.79
CA GLY A 299 -15.35 14.01 -6.64
C GLY A 299 -16.50 15.01 -6.66
N ASN A 300 -16.21 16.28 -6.31
CA ASN A 300 -17.17 17.40 -6.36
C ASN A 300 -18.51 17.15 -5.63
N GLY A 301 -18.47 16.40 -4.52
CA GLY A 301 -19.67 16.09 -3.74
C GLY A 301 -20.57 15.00 -4.33
N MET A 302 -20.17 14.33 -5.40
CA MET A 302 -20.96 13.29 -6.08
C MET A 302 -20.54 11.89 -5.64
N VAL A 303 -21.51 11.05 -5.33
CA VAL A 303 -21.33 9.62 -5.05
C VAL A 303 -22.16 8.82 -6.05
N GLU A 304 -21.53 7.88 -6.74
CA GLU A 304 -22.20 6.90 -7.57
C GLU A 304 -22.39 5.61 -6.77
N ILE A 305 -23.63 5.14 -6.69
CA ILE A 305 -24.00 3.97 -5.88
C ILE A 305 -24.38 2.75 -6.74
N GLY A 306 -24.07 2.79 -8.04
CA GLY A 306 -24.70 1.86 -8.96
C GLY A 306 -26.23 1.99 -8.86
N ARG A 307 -27.04 1.54 -9.76
CA ARG A 307 -28.49 1.64 -9.61
C ARG A 307 -28.97 0.79 -8.42
N ALA A 308 -28.86 1.31 -7.23
CA ALA A 308 -29.47 0.75 -6.02
C ALA A 308 -30.56 1.69 -5.49
N SER A 309 -31.52 2.02 -6.32
CA SER A 309 -32.84 2.48 -5.86
C SER A 309 -33.72 1.26 -5.71
N CYS A 310 -33.59 0.57 -4.59
CA CYS A 310 -34.56 -0.42 -4.15
C CYS A 310 -35.13 0.02 -2.81
#